data_1f780937e1659eaeea813b4576d2c84e
#
_entry.id   1f780937e1659eaeea813b4576d2c84e
#
_cell.length_a   1.000
_cell.length_b   1.000
_cell.length_c   1.000
_cell.angle_alpha   90.00
_cell.angle_beta   90.00
_cell.angle_gamma   90.00
#
_symmetry.space_group_name_H-M   'P 1'
#
loop_
_entity.id
_entity.type
_entity.pdbx_description
1 polymer ?
#
loop_
_entity_poly.entity_id
_entity_poly.type
_entity_poly.pdbx_seq_one_letter_code
_entity_poly.pdbx_strand_id
1 'polypeptide(L)'
;MTHDAVDRATPTVRRTAIVMAASIACAVLLLSPARGHGADDSGAIDAKSFRCITKMTLVRQFYVDNLKGQLDATLAAANSPTGAVYPPGSVIQLIPGEAMVKRDKGFNAATRDWEFFELDVSKEGTQIRKRGFADVVNRFGGNCFGCHVAARPEWDLVCETGHGCAPIPLTRAMSGALQRTDPRCDNPPPSPEDAEALRQLQRLLPPTR
;
A
#
# COMPACT_ATOMS: atom_id res chain seq x y z
N MET A 1 58.61 -20.87 59.58
CA MET A 1 59.96 -20.35 59.68
C MET A 1 59.95 -18.98 59.00
N THR A 2 60.19 -18.01 59.79
CA THR A 2 60.80 -16.66 59.66
C THR A 2 60.12 -15.72 58.66
N HIS A 3 59.36 -14.76 59.21
CA HIS A 3 59.78 -13.44 59.69
C HIS A 3 60.66 -12.69 58.67
N ASP A 4 60.16 -11.55 58.12
CA ASP A 4 60.60 -10.27 58.58
C ASP A 4 59.72 -9.11 58.13
N ALA A 5 59.44 -8.26 59.09
CA ALA A 5 58.83 -6.95 58.93
C ALA A 5 59.95 -5.91 58.78
N VAL A 6 59.70 -4.77 58.29
CA VAL A 6 60.34 -3.42 58.49
C VAL A 6 59.87 -2.54 57.30
N ASP A 7 59.55 -1.30 57.34
CA ASP A 7 59.42 -0.30 58.35
C ASP A 7 58.79 0.96 57.74
N ARG A 8 58.29 1.81 58.58
CA ARG A 8 57.58 3.07 58.32
C ARG A 8 58.45 4.13 57.65
N ALA A 9 57.84 4.87 56.74
CA ALA A 9 58.17 6.31 56.67
C ALA A 9 56.99 7.09 55.99
N THR A 10 56.36 7.89 56.87
CA THR A 10 55.47 8.98 56.43
C THR A 10 56.31 10.22 56.13
N PRO A 11 56.05 10.95 55.05
CA PRO A 11 56.35 12.37 55.00
C PRO A 11 55.08 13.23 54.93
N THR A 12 55.08 14.17 55.80
CA THR A 12 54.22 15.33 55.93
C THR A 12 54.15 16.13 54.60
N VAL A 13 52.99 16.29 54.03
CA VAL A 13 52.80 17.18 52.90
C VAL A 13 52.00 18.41 53.28
N ARG A 14 52.67 19.52 53.05
CA ARG A 14 52.17 20.90 53.24
C ARG A 14 50.88 21.13 52.44
N ARG A 15 49.85 21.65 53.09
CA ARG A 15 48.65 22.20 52.46
C ARG A 15 48.98 23.51 51.76
N THR A 16 48.93 23.50 50.45
CA THR A 16 48.86 24.73 49.61
C THR A 16 47.40 24.85 49.14
N ALA A 17 46.70 25.82 49.67
CA ALA A 17 45.38 26.16 49.20
C ALA A 17 45.46 26.87 47.86
N ILE A 18 45.03 26.25 46.79
CA ILE A 18 44.81 26.90 45.52
C ILE A 18 43.30 27.17 45.41
N VAL A 19 42.97 28.45 45.50
CA VAL A 19 41.59 28.93 45.20
C VAL A 19 41.44 28.90 43.69
N MET A 20 40.73 27.93 43.17
CA MET A 20 40.25 27.94 41.78
C MET A 20 38.86 28.54 41.73
N ALA A 21 38.77 29.70 41.07
CA ALA A 21 37.53 30.31 40.71
C ALA A 21 36.81 29.41 39.69
N ALA A 22 35.70 28.84 40.10
CA ALA A 22 34.82 28.06 39.19
C ALA A 22 34.03 29.02 38.31
N SER A 23 34.48 29.21 37.08
CA SER A 23 33.66 29.83 36.03
C SER A 23 32.57 28.83 35.59
N ILE A 24 31.35 29.06 36.03
CA ILE A 24 30.17 28.31 35.57
C ILE A 24 29.85 28.81 34.16
N ALA A 25 30.38 28.10 33.13
CA ALA A 25 29.92 28.27 31.77
C ALA A 25 28.54 27.56 31.65
N CYS A 26 27.48 28.33 31.67
CA CYS A 26 26.12 27.89 31.39
C CYS A 26 26.04 27.49 29.91
N ALA A 27 26.30 26.21 29.60
CA ALA A 27 26.03 25.67 28.26
C ALA A 27 24.52 25.57 28.10
N VAL A 28 23.92 26.58 27.45
CA VAL A 28 22.57 26.51 26.94
C VAL A 28 22.59 25.51 25.78
N LEU A 29 22.23 24.25 26.08
CA LEU A 29 21.86 23.30 25.06
C LEU A 29 20.59 23.84 24.35
N LEU A 30 20.79 24.44 23.17
CA LEU A 30 19.73 24.67 22.21
C LEU A 30 19.23 23.30 21.77
N LEU A 31 18.20 22.79 22.46
CA LEU A 31 17.37 21.73 21.89
C LEU A 31 16.71 22.30 20.63
N SER A 32 17.36 22.09 19.48
CA SER A 32 16.70 22.24 18.20
C SER A 32 15.55 21.23 18.18
N PRO A 33 14.29 21.66 18.00
CA PRO A 33 13.22 20.70 17.77
C PRO A 33 13.63 19.94 16.51
N ALA A 34 13.81 18.62 16.62
CA ALA A 34 13.90 17.75 15.49
C ALA A 34 12.68 18.10 14.62
N ARG A 35 12.92 18.82 13.50
CA ARG A 35 11.93 18.92 12.46
C ARG A 35 11.69 17.49 12.04
N GLY A 36 10.57 16.92 12.53
CA GLY A 36 9.99 15.75 11.92
C GLY A 36 9.95 16.06 10.43
N HIS A 37 10.68 15.29 9.65
CA HIS A 37 10.45 15.26 8.21
C HIS A 37 8.99 14.85 8.09
N GLY A 38 8.12 15.84 7.88
CA GLY A 38 6.80 15.59 7.36
C GLY A 38 7.06 14.76 6.11
N ALA A 39 6.58 13.53 6.07
CA ALA A 39 6.55 12.75 4.86
C ALA A 39 5.99 13.68 3.79
N ASP A 40 6.79 13.93 2.77
CA ASP A 40 6.41 14.75 1.64
C ASP A 40 5.15 14.10 1.07
N ASP A 41 4.00 14.73 1.23
CA ASP A 41 2.67 14.22 0.86
C ASP A 41 2.47 14.25 -0.68
N SER A 42 3.58 14.36 -1.42
CA SER A 42 3.62 14.32 -2.89
C SER A 42 3.25 12.95 -3.48
N GLY A 43 2.72 12.04 -2.68
CA GLY A 43 2.29 10.69 -3.06
C GLY A 43 1.13 10.15 -2.26
N ALA A 44 0.35 11.01 -1.57
CA ALA A 44 -0.87 10.58 -0.90
C ALA A 44 -1.86 10.02 -1.92
N ILE A 45 -2.21 8.74 -1.77
CA ILE A 45 -3.26 8.12 -2.58
C ILE A 45 -4.59 8.61 -2.04
N ASP A 46 -5.31 9.35 -2.87
CA ASP A 46 -6.63 9.89 -2.58
C ASP A 46 -7.68 9.44 -3.62
N ALA A 47 -8.89 9.96 -3.54
CA ALA A 47 -9.97 9.63 -4.47
C ALA A 47 -9.62 9.97 -5.94
N LYS A 48 -8.82 11.01 -6.18
CA LYS A 48 -8.40 11.45 -7.53
C LYS A 48 -7.40 10.49 -8.17
N SER A 49 -6.75 9.64 -7.36
CA SER A 49 -5.87 8.58 -7.85
C SER A 49 -6.63 7.49 -8.64
N PHE A 50 -7.96 7.45 -8.51
CA PHE A 50 -8.82 6.44 -9.13
C PHE A 50 -9.78 7.11 -10.13
N ARG A 51 -9.36 7.14 -11.37
CA ARG A 51 -10.13 7.72 -12.49
C ARG A 51 -11.03 6.68 -13.16
N CYS A 52 -11.80 7.10 -14.16
CA CYS A 52 -12.50 6.21 -15.07
C CYS A 52 -11.62 5.02 -15.46
N ILE A 53 -12.11 3.79 -15.27
CA ILE A 53 -11.29 2.59 -15.44
C ILE A 53 -10.80 2.43 -16.89
N THR A 54 -11.60 2.82 -17.88
CA THR A 54 -11.23 2.70 -19.29
C THR A 54 -10.20 3.75 -19.76
N LYS A 55 -9.82 4.69 -18.89
CA LYS A 55 -8.68 5.61 -19.12
C LYS A 55 -7.34 5.02 -18.68
N MET A 56 -7.35 3.87 -18.02
CA MET A 56 -6.18 3.06 -17.72
C MET A 56 -5.84 2.14 -18.88
N THR A 57 -4.75 1.40 -18.82
CA THR A 57 -4.35 0.46 -19.87
C THR A 57 -4.93 -0.93 -19.59
N LEU A 58 -5.69 -1.47 -20.52
CA LEU A 58 -6.24 -2.82 -20.43
C LEU A 58 -5.16 -3.89 -20.62
N VAL A 59 -5.08 -4.82 -19.67
CA VAL A 59 -4.24 -6.02 -19.74
C VAL A 59 -5.15 -7.24 -19.58
N ARG A 60 -5.37 -7.98 -20.66
CA ARG A 60 -6.28 -9.15 -20.71
C ARG A 60 -7.71 -8.85 -20.24
N GLN A 61 -7.97 -8.82 -18.92
CA GLN A 61 -9.31 -8.55 -18.37
C GLN A 61 -9.32 -7.53 -17.24
N PHE A 62 -8.17 -7.01 -16.84
CA PHE A 62 -8.03 -5.96 -15.80
C PHE A 62 -7.29 -4.75 -16.35
N TYR A 63 -7.37 -3.66 -15.66
CA TYR A 63 -6.74 -2.41 -16.04
C TYR A 63 -5.58 -2.08 -15.12
N VAL A 64 -4.53 -1.49 -15.70
CA VAL A 64 -3.35 -1.04 -14.97
C VAL A 64 -3.06 0.44 -15.24
N ASP A 65 -2.50 1.08 -14.24
CA ASP A 65 -1.95 2.43 -14.30
C ASP A 65 -0.72 2.51 -13.38
N ASN A 66 -0.05 3.67 -13.36
CA ASN A 66 1.02 3.90 -12.39
C ASN A 66 1.03 5.36 -11.92
N LEU A 67 0.83 5.57 -10.61
CA LEU A 67 0.76 6.90 -9.99
C LEU A 67 2.11 7.63 -9.91
N LYS A 68 3.21 6.91 -10.21
CA LYS A 68 4.59 7.44 -10.17
C LYS A 68 5.23 7.53 -11.57
N GLY A 69 4.43 7.44 -12.64
CA GLY A 69 4.92 7.55 -14.01
C GLY A 69 5.71 6.34 -14.53
N GLN A 70 5.62 5.19 -13.85
CA GLN A 70 6.33 3.95 -14.25
C GLN A 70 5.38 2.97 -14.95
N LEU A 71 4.52 3.47 -15.84
CA LEU A 71 3.52 2.65 -16.53
C LEU A 71 4.14 1.51 -17.34
N ASP A 72 5.22 1.78 -18.08
CA ASP A 72 5.88 0.75 -18.91
C ASP A 72 6.41 -0.41 -18.04
N ALA A 73 7.01 -0.10 -16.89
CA ALA A 73 7.47 -1.12 -15.95
C ALA A 73 6.29 -1.90 -15.33
N THR A 74 5.16 -1.23 -15.03
CA THR A 74 3.92 -1.88 -14.59
C THR A 74 3.38 -2.83 -15.66
N LEU A 75 3.35 -2.39 -16.92
CA LEU A 75 2.91 -3.21 -18.06
C LEU A 75 3.84 -4.40 -18.30
N ALA A 76 5.15 -4.20 -18.17
CA ALA A 76 6.11 -5.30 -18.27
C ALA A 76 5.88 -6.35 -17.18
N ALA A 77 5.62 -5.93 -15.92
CA ALA A 77 5.28 -6.85 -14.84
C ALA A 77 3.95 -7.57 -15.11
N ALA A 78 2.91 -6.84 -15.51
CA ALA A 78 1.59 -7.39 -15.80
C ALA A 78 1.59 -8.41 -16.95
N ASN A 79 2.45 -8.23 -17.95
CA ASN A 79 2.56 -9.11 -19.11
C ASN A 79 3.66 -10.18 -18.99
N SER A 80 4.34 -10.27 -17.86
CA SER A 80 5.36 -11.29 -17.65
C SER A 80 4.75 -12.69 -17.72
N PRO A 81 5.29 -13.61 -18.51
CA PRO A 81 4.77 -14.99 -18.59
C PRO A 81 5.16 -15.84 -17.38
N THR A 82 6.14 -15.39 -16.59
CA THR A 82 6.67 -16.12 -15.44
C THR A 82 6.44 -15.41 -14.11
N GLY A 83 5.69 -14.31 -14.14
CA GLY A 83 5.50 -13.44 -12.98
C GLY A 83 6.59 -12.35 -12.85
N ALA A 84 6.30 -11.33 -12.08
CA ALA A 84 7.22 -10.24 -11.76
C ALA A 84 6.73 -9.48 -10.53
N VAL A 85 7.65 -8.75 -9.89
CA VAL A 85 7.30 -7.78 -8.85
C VAL A 85 6.88 -6.47 -9.51
N TYR A 86 5.73 -5.94 -9.13
CA TYR A 86 5.23 -4.68 -9.66
C TYR A 86 6.00 -3.49 -9.06
N PRO A 87 6.31 -2.46 -9.85
CA PRO A 87 6.99 -1.26 -9.35
C PRO A 87 6.06 -0.45 -8.44
N PRO A 88 6.62 0.36 -7.52
CA PRO A 88 5.84 1.28 -6.71
C PRO A 88 4.97 2.22 -7.57
N GLY A 89 3.78 2.51 -7.09
CA GLY A 89 2.79 3.32 -7.81
C GLY A 89 1.90 2.52 -8.75
N SER A 90 2.16 1.23 -9.02
CA SER A 90 1.28 0.39 -9.83
C SER A 90 -0.12 0.37 -9.26
N VAL A 91 -1.12 0.61 -10.10
CA VAL A 91 -2.56 0.48 -9.79
C VAL A 91 -3.10 -0.67 -10.62
N ILE A 92 -3.88 -1.54 -9.98
CA ILE A 92 -4.58 -2.65 -10.65
C ILE A 92 -6.05 -2.58 -10.27
N GLN A 93 -6.93 -2.66 -11.28
CA GLN A 93 -8.39 -2.73 -11.12
C GLN A 93 -8.99 -3.76 -12.05
N LEU A 94 -9.73 -4.72 -11.49
CA LEU A 94 -10.58 -5.61 -12.28
C LEU A 94 -11.94 -4.97 -12.55
N ILE A 95 -12.48 -4.29 -11.54
CA ILE A 95 -13.77 -3.60 -11.60
C ILE A 95 -13.63 -2.18 -11.03
N PRO A 96 -14.52 -1.24 -11.40
CA PRO A 96 -14.43 0.15 -10.94
C PRO A 96 -14.41 0.35 -9.43
N GLY A 97 -15.10 -0.52 -8.68
CA GLY A 97 -15.28 -0.41 -7.23
C GLY A 97 -14.14 -0.97 -6.39
N GLU A 98 -13.13 -1.59 -6.99
CA GLU A 98 -12.03 -2.23 -6.28
C GLU A 98 -10.69 -1.87 -6.92
N ALA A 99 -9.69 -1.58 -6.09
CA ALA A 99 -8.33 -1.33 -6.56
C ALA A 99 -7.30 -1.90 -5.59
N MET A 100 -6.12 -2.23 -6.12
CA MET A 100 -4.92 -2.41 -5.33
C MET A 100 -3.82 -1.49 -5.85
N VAL A 101 -3.04 -0.91 -4.93
CA VAL A 101 -1.95 0.01 -5.26
C VAL A 101 -0.66 -0.44 -4.61
N LYS A 102 0.39 -0.57 -5.41
CA LYS A 102 1.73 -0.90 -4.91
C LYS A 102 2.35 0.34 -4.25
N ARG A 103 2.58 0.24 -2.95
CA ARG A 103 3.24 1.28 -2.15
C ARG A 103 4.76 1.18 -2.28
N ASP A 104 5.48 2.12 -1.69
CA ASP A 104 6.93 2.06 -1.62
C ASP A 104 7.41 0.85 -0.82
N LYS A 105 8.59 0.37 -1.17
CA LYS A 105 9.21 -0.79 -0.51
C LYS A 105 9.30 -0.59 1.01
N GLY A 106 8.81 -1.58 1.74
CA GLY A 106 8.81 -1.57 3.20
C GLY A 106 7.57 -0.94 3.82
N PHE A 107 6.58 -0.54 3.01
CA PHE A 107 5.33 0.03 3.52
C PHE A 107 4.50 -1.00 4.30
N ASN A 108 4.37 -2.23 3.78
CA ASN A 108 3.74 -3.34 4.49
C ASN A 108 4.26 -4.69 3.98
N ALA A 109 5.11 -5.35 4.76
CA ALA A 109 5.73 -6.61 4.36
C ALA A 109 4.72 -7.76 4.19
N ALA A 110 3.64 -7.79 4.98
CA ALA A 110 2.64 -8.86 4.93
C ALA A 110 1.90 -8.88 3.58
N THR A 111 1.59 -7.71 3.04
CA THR A 111 0.92 -7.56 1.74
C THR A 111 1.91 -7.27 0.61
N ARG A 112 3.21 -7.49 0.82
CA ARG A 112 4.27 -7.14 -0.16
C ARG A 112 4.14 -5.71 -0.67
N ASP A 113 3.80 -4.79 0.23
CA ASP A 113 3.56 -3.38 -0.05
C ASP A 113 2.30 -3.06 -0.90
N TRP A 114 1.42 -4.02 -1.14
CA TRP A 114 0.11 -3.72 -1.72
C TRP A 114 -0.85 -3.18 -0.69
N GLU A 115 -1.51 -2.07 -1.01
CA GLU A 115 -2.65 -1.52 -0.30
C GLU A 115 -3.91 -1.77 -1.10
N PHE A 116 -5.00 -2.20 -0.44
CA PHE A 116 -6.27 -2.51 -1.06
C PHE A 116 -7.29 -1.40 -0.80
N PHE A 117 -8.15 -1.18 -1.78
CA PHE A 117 -9.16 -0.13 -1.76
C PHE A 117 -10.51 -0.68 -2.19
N GLU A 118 -11.53 -0.36 -1.43
CA GLU A 118 -12.92 -0.44 -1.81
C GLU A 118 -13.41 0.96 -2.14
N LEU A 119 -13.97 1.14 -3.31
CA LEU A 119 -14.32 2.44 -3.88
C LEU A 119 -15.82 2.55 -4.12
N ASP A 120 -16.41 3.67 -3.74
CA ASP A 120 -17.70 4.09 -4.24
C ASP A 120 -17.48 5.00 -5.45
N VAL A 121 -18.09 4.62 -6.58
CA VAL A 121 -17.93 5.33 -7.84
C VAL A 121 -19.29 5.84 -8.34
N SER A 122 -19.30 7.09 -8.77
CA SER A 122 -20.49 7.76 -9.28
C SER A 122 -20.12 8.74 -10.41
N LYS A 123 -21.08 9.44 -10.97
CA LYS A 123 -20.83 10.51 -11.95
C LYS A 123 -20.02 11.68 -11.38
N GLU A 124 -20.11 11.88 -10.08
CA GLU A 124 -19.36 12.91 -9.34
C GLU A 124 -17.91 12.50 -9.12
N GLY A 125 -17.56 11.23 -9.33
CA GLY A 125 -16.21 10.72 -9.20
C GLY A 125 -16.09 9.52 -8.27
N THR A 126 -14.95 9.43 -7.58
CA THR A 126 -14.61 8.35 -6.66
C THR A 126 -14.65 8.82 -5.22
N GLN A 127 -15.12 7.95 -4.32
CA GLN A 127 -14.90 8.07 -2.88
C GLN A 127 -14.21 6.79 -2.39
N ILE A 128 -13.21 6.92 -1.54
CA ILE A 128 -12.58 5.77 -0.90
C ILE A 128 -13.47 5.35 0.27
N ARG A 129 -14.23 4.26 0.09
CA ARG A 129 -15.11 3.71 1.12
C ARG A 129 -14.31 3.02 2.22
N LYS A 130 -13.32 2.24 1.83
CA LYS A 130 -12.38 1.59 2.72
C LYS A 130 -11.02 1.45 2.06
N ARG A 131 -9.97 1.56 2.86
CA ARG A 131 -8.59 1.29 2.43
C ARG A 131 -7.82 0.62 3.55
N GLY A 132 -6.78 -0.12 3.21
CA GLY A 132 -5.92 -0.80 4.17
C GLY A 132 -5.18 -1.99 3.57
N PHE A 133 -4.80 -2.91 4.44
CA PHE A 133 -3.97 -4.05 4.07
C PHE A 133 -4.74 -5.37 4.20
N ALA A 134 -4.68 -6.00 5.37
CA ALA A 134 -5.27 -7.32 5.58
C ALA A 134 -6.76 -7.27 5.99
N ASP A 135 -7.29 -6.10 6.32
CA ASP A 135 -8.61 -5.94 6.92
C ASP A 135 -9.69 -5.37 5.97
N VAL A 136 -9.32 -5.15 4.70
CA VAL A 136 -10.27 -4.63 3.71
C VAL A 136 -11.20 -5.74 3.23
N VAL A 137 -12.50 -5.51 3.45
CA VAL A 137 -13.58 -6.38 2.97
C VAL A 137 -14.36 -5.63 1.91
N ASN A 138 -14.52 -6.23 0.74
CA ASN A 138 -15.26 -5.64 -0.37
C ASN A 138 -16.78 -5.74 -0.17
N ARG A 139 -17.57 -5.09 -1.05
CA ARG A 139 -19.05 -5.10 -0.99
C ARG A 139 -19.69 -6.47 -1.21
N PHE A 140 -18.94 -7.44 -1.70
CA PHE A 140 -19.36 -8.83 -1.87
C PHE A 140 -19.09 -9.68 -0.61
N GLY A 141 -18.51 -9.11 0.45
CA GLY A 141 -18.14 -9.79 1.69
C GLY A 141 -16.78 -10.51 1.63
N GLY A 142 -16.04 -10.38 0.55
CA GLY A 142 -14.72 -10.99 0.37
C GLY A 142 -13.61 -10.15 1.01
N ASN A 143 -12.72 -10.79 1.77
CA ASN A 143 -11.49 -10.12 2.24
C ASN A 143 -10.48 -10.05 1.10
N CYS A 144 -10.06 -8.85 0.71
CA CYS A 144 -9.16 -8.64 -0.42
C CYS A 144 -7.84 -9.39 -0.26
N PHE A 145 -7.13 -9.15 0.84
CA PHE A 145 -5.86 -9.82 1.10
C PHE A 145 -6.02 -11.34 1.24
N GLY A 146 -7.10 -11.80 1.89
CA GLY A 146 -7.37 -13.21 2.08
C GLY A 146 -7.48 -13.99 0.76
N CYS A 147 -8.00 -13.36 -0.30
CA CYS A 147 -7.99 -13.93 -1.65
C CYS A 147 -6.61 -13.78 -2.33
N HIS A 148 -6.04 -12.58 -2.28
CA HIS A 148 -4.81 -12.26 -3.00
C HIS A 148 -3.57 -12.98 -2.47
N VAL A 149 -3.53 -13.31 -1.17
CA VAL A 149 -2.40 -14.08 -0.56
C VAL A 149 -2.25 -15.49 -1.12
N ALA A 150 -3.29 -16.03 -1.76
CA ALA A 150 -3.24 -17.33 -2.42
C ALA A 150 -2.47 -17.32 -3.76
N ALA A 151 -2.18 -16.14 -4.31
CA ALA A 151 -1.33 -16.03 -5.49
C ALA A 151 0.07 -16.58 -5.20
N ARG A 152 0.58 -17.43 -6.13
CA ARG A 152 1.95 -17.93 -6.01
C ARG A 152 2.96 -16.76 -5.94
N PRO A 153 4.10 -16.94 -5.24
CA PRO A 153 5.04 -15.86 -4.95
C PRO A 153 5.50 -15.04 -6.15
N GLU A 154 5.66 -15.65 -7.30
CA GLU A 154 6.12 -15.00 -8.53
C GLU A 154 5.12 -13.97 -9.08
N TRP A 155 3.83 -14.08 -8.73
CA TRP A 155 2.77 -13.20 -9.21
C TRP A 155 2.50 -11.97 -8.33
N ASP A 156 3.30 -11.76 -7.30
CA ASP A 156 3.26 -10.56 -6.44
C ASP A 156 1.86 -10.20 -5.93
N LEU A 157 1.10 -11.18 -5.48
CA LEU A 157 -0.30 -11.10 -5.02
C LEU A 157 -1.33 -10.74 -6.12
N VAL A 158 -0.96 -10.73 -7.39
CA VAL A 158 -1.92 -10.47 -8.47
C VAL A 158 -2.57 -11.77 -8.91
N CYS A 159 -3.89 -11.85 -8.71
CA CYS A 159 -4.70 -13.02 -9.01
C CYS A 159 -5.20 -13.02 -10.45
N GLU A 160 -4.84 -14.05 -11.20
CA GLU A 160 -5.42 -14.41 -12.49
C GLU A 160 -5.54 -15.94 -12.63
N THR A 161 -6.15 -16.39 -13.69
CA THR A 161 -6.22 -17.82 -14.02
C THR A 161 -4.80 -18.42 -14.06
N GLY A 162 -4.57 -19.44 -13.27
CA GLY A 162 -3.27 -20.09 -13.18
C GLY A 162 -2.28 -19.44 -12.20
N HIS A 163 -2.63 -18.33 -11.52
CA HIS A 163 -1.75 -17.69 -10.53
C HIS A 163 -1.83 -18.31 -9.13
N GLY A 164 -2.74 -19.25 -8.88
CA GLY A 164 -2.89 -19.94 -7.61
C GLY A 164 -4.13 -19.52 -6.83
N CYS A 165 -4.77 -18.42 -7.19
CA CYS A 165 -5.98 -17.95 -6.54
C CYS A 165 -7.21 -18.80 -6.95
N ALA A 166 -8.17 -18.93 -6.02
CA ALA A 166 -9.45 -19.54 -6.34
C ALA A 166 -10.25 -18.68 -7.34
N PRO A 167 -11.05 -19.28 -8.22
CA PRO A 167 -11.93 -18.54 -9.09
C PRO A 167 -12.93 -17.70 -8.29
N ILE A 168 -13.18 -16.47 -8.72
CA ILE A 168 -14.22 -15.61 -8.16
C ILE A 168 -15.54 -15.83 -8.91
N PRO A 169 -16.71 -15.59 -8.27
CA PRO A 169 -18.02 -15.74 -8.91
C PRO A 169 -18.35 -14.59 -9.88
N LEU A 170 -17.35 -13.93 -10.42
CA LEU A 170 -17.44 -12.81 -11.35
C LEU A 170 -17.01 -13.29 -12.74
N THR A 171 -17.96 -13.49 -13.65
CA THR A 171 -17.63 -13.89 -15.02
C THR A 171 -16.97 -12.76 -15.79
N ARG A 172 -16.28 -13.09 -16.89
CA ARG A 172 -15.70 -12.10 -17.80
C ARG A 172 -16.78 -11.14 -18.37
N ALA A 173 -17.99 -11.62 -18.65
CA ALA A 173 -19.10 -10.78 -19.10
C ALA A 173 -19.50 -9.77 -18.01
N MET A 174 -19.59 -10.20 -16.75
CA MET A 174 -19.94 -9.32 -15.62
C MET A 174 -18.85 -8.27 -15.36
N SER A 175 -17.59 -8.67 -15.32
CA SER A 175 -16.49 -7.71 -15.12
C SER A 175 -16.40 -6.70 -16.26
N GLY A 176 -16.54 -7.18 -17.53
CA GLY A 176 -16.57 -6.31 -18.70
C GLY A 176 -17.76 -5.35 -18.70
N ALA A 177 -18.95 -5.80 -18.29
CA ALA A 177 -20.11 -4.93 -18.15
C ALA A 177 -19.87 -3.83 -17.11
N LEU A 178 -19.34 -4.16 -15.91
CA LEU A 178 -18.96 -3.18 -14.90
C LEU A 178 -17.94 -2.17 -15.43
N GLN A 179 -16.94 -2.63 -16.17
CA GLN A 179 -15.90 -1.76 -16.75
C GLN A 179 -16.49 -0.79 -17.76
N ARG A 180 -17.36 -1.26 -18.68
CA ARG A 180 -18.00 -0.44 -19.70
C ARG A 180 -19.10 0.48 -19.16
N THR A 181 -19.60 0.21 -17.98
CA THR A 181 -20.62 1.02 -17.30
C THR A 181 -20.09 1.80 -16.11
N ASP A 182 -18.77 1.93 -15.98
CA ASP A 182 -18.16 2.78 -14.93
C ASP A 182 -18.77 4.19 -15.04
N PRO A 183 -19.47 4.67 -14.00
CA PRO A 183 -20.20 5.95 -14.08
C PRO A 183 -19.29 7.17 -14.19
N ARG A 184 -17.99 7.02 -13.92
CA ARG A 184 -16.97 8.08 -14.07
C ARG A 184 -16.53 8.30 -15.52
N CYS A 185 -16.97 7.42 -16.42
CA CYS A 185 -16.61 7.44 -17.82
C CYS A 185 -17.75 8.04 -18.66
N ASP A 186 -17.41 8.70 -19.77
CA ASP A 186 -18.37 9.09 -20.79
C ASP A 186 -18.71 7.85 -21.65
N ASN A 187 -19.49 6.94 -21.10
CA ASN A 187 -19.88 5.72 -21.76
C ASN A 187 -21.27 5.86 -22.42
N PRO A 188 -21.49 5.17 -23.57
CA PRO A 188 -22.84 5.00 -24.09
C PRO A 188 -23.71 4.19 -23.08
N PRO A 189 -25.03 4.21 -23.20
CA PRO A 189 -25.90 3.34 -22.45
C PRO A 189 -25.46 1.86 -22.55
N PRO A 190 -25.66 1.04 -21.49
CA PRO A 190 -25.27 -0.37 -21.55
C PRO A 190 -25.93 -1.10 -22.69
N SER A 191 -25.18 -1.96 -23.36
CA SER A 191 -25.73 -2.87 -24.37
C SER A 191 -26.75 -3.86 -23.72
N PRO A 192 -27.62 -4.51 -24.49
CA PRO A 192 -28.49 -5.55 -23.95
C PRO A 192 -27.71 -6.66 -23.24
N GLU A 193 -26.54 -7.03 -23.75
CA GLU A 193 -25.64 -8.03 -23.15
C GLU A 193 -25.06 -7.55 -21.82
N ASP A 194 -24.63 -6.28 -21.75
CA ASP A 194 -24.14 -5.68 -20.51
C ASP A 194 -25.25 -5.60 -19.46
N ALA A 195 -26.44 -5.18 -19.88
CA ALA A 195 -27.60 -5.13 -18.99
C ALA A 195 -27.95 -6.50 -18.40
N GLU A 196 -27.88 -7.57 -19.20
CA GLU A 196 -28.09 -8.93 -18.73
C GLU A 196 -26.98 -9.39 -17.76
N ALA A 197 -25.72 -9.13 -18.10
CA ALA A 197 -24.58 -9.46 -17.23
C ALA A 197 -24.69 -8.75 -15.87
N LEU A 198 -25.10 -7.48 -15.86
CA LEU A 198 -25.33 -6.72 -14.62
C LEU A 198 -26.52 -7.27 -13.81
N ARG A 199 -27.61 -7.70 -14.47
CA ARG A 199 -28.71 -8.39 -13.77
C ARG A 199 -28.26 -9.72 -13.14
N GLN A 200 -27.41 -10.47 -13.83
CA GLN A 200 -26.83 -11.71 -13.27
C GLN A 200 -25.96 -11.42 -12.05
N LEU A 201 -25.14 -10.38 -12.12
CA LEU A 201 -24.31 -9.93 -11.01
C LEU A 201 -25.17 -9.54 -9.79
N GLN A 202 -26.26 -8.79 -9.98
CA GLN A 202 -27.16 -8.39 -8.91
C GLN A 202 -27.73 -9.58 -8.12
N ARG A 203 -27.95 -10.72 -8.79
CA ARG A 203 -28.40 -11.95 -8.13
C ARG A 203 -27.35 -12.61 -7.23
N LEU A 204 -26.06 -12.27 -7.42
CA LEU A 204 -24.95 -12.77 -6.60
C LEU A 204 -24.65 -11.86 -5.39
N LEU A 205 -25.19 -10.64 -5.40
CA LEU A 205 -25.01 -9.73 -4.28
C LEU A 205 -25.90 -10.11 -3.11
N PRO A 206 -25.43 -10.03 -1.88
CA PRO A 206 -26.31 -10.16 -0.72
C PRO A 206 -27.39 -9.06 -0.78
N PRO A 207 -28.61 -9.33 -0.29
CA PRO A 207 -29.64 -8.32 -0.25
C PRO A 207 -29.14 -7.11 0.55
N THR A 208 -29.29 -5.92 -0.02
CA THR A 208 -28.98 -4.66 0.68
C THR A 208 -29.86 -4.57 1.92
N ARG A 209 -29.22 -4.53 3.11
CA ARG A 209 -29.93 -4.28 4.38
C ARG A 209 -30.24 -2.80 4.53
#